data_5c0a349833a7a26350d3dac2fd90c903
#
_entry.id   5c0a349833a7a26350d3dac2fd90c903
#
_cell.length_a   1.000
_cell.length_b   1.000
_cell.length_c   1.000
_cell.angle_alpha   90.00
_cell.angle_beta   90.00
_cell.angle_gamma   90.00
#
_symmetry.space_group_name_H-M   'P 1'
#
loop_
_entity.id
_entity.type
_entity.pdbx_description
1 polymer ?
#
loop_
_entity_poly.entity_id
_entity_poly.type
_entity_poly.pdbx_seq_one_letter_code
_entity_poly.pdbx_strand_id
1 'polypeptide(L)'
;MRRLPVFVLLLATLTACGQSSGGGGGKDCPALALVEGVTLDVPPEAAAGLSRVKLEFCWAGKCVTEAAELYPASRTEDQGCVGEVCSGKAVPTGGKYATVPVQGLPLTPVKTTVTFDDGKPHVLDVTPVLRYPAGEECGGGVPVVKLVAGQGGVVRQEP
;
A
#
# COMPACT_ATOMS: atom_id res chain seq x y z
N MET A 1 59.68 18.53 -35.26
CA MET A 1 59.58 18.00 -33.89
C MET A 1 58.11 17.81 -33.58
N ARG A 2 57.78 16.67 -33.70
CA ARG A 2 56.70 15.75 -33.36
C ARG A 2 56.06 16.01 -31.99
N ARG A 3 54.82 16.38 -31.95
CA ARG A 3 53.95 16.23 -30.80
C ARG A 3 52.67 15.55 -31.30
N LEU A 4 52.62 14.23 -31.25
CA LEU A 4 51.52 13.30 -31.40
C LEU A 4 50.99 12.90 -30.04
N PRO A 5 49.90 12.19 -29.90
CA PRO A 5 48.59 12.64 -29.46
C PRO A 5 48.26 11.94 -28.12
N VAL A 6 47.64 12.64 -27.24
CA VAL A 6 47.05 12.10 -26.02
C VAL A 6 45.53 12.25 -26.10
N PHE A 7 44.90 11.52 -27.05
CA PHE A 7 43.44 11.56 -27.15
C PHE A 7 42.81 10.17 -27.40
N VAL A 8 43.38 9.15 -26.84
CA VAL A 8 42.80 7.78 -26.92
C VAL A 8 42.92 7.11 -25.59
N LEU A 9 42.12 7.51 -24.60
CA LEU A 9 41.96 6.70 -23.35
C LEU A 9 40.84 7.29 -22.45
N LEU A 10 39.66 7.49 -22.99
CA LEU A 10 38.52 7.92 -22.16
C LEU A 10 37.16 7.41 -22.72
N LEU A 11 37.12 6.16 -23.18
CA LEU A 11 35.87 5.54 -23.67
C LEU A 11 35.75 4.08 -23.23
N ALA A 12 35.89 3.82 -21.94
CA ALA A 12 35.67 2.44 -21.44
C ALA A 12 35.25 2.42 -19.97
N THR A 13 34.20 3.13 -19.55
CA THR A 13 33.57 2.91 -18.25
C THR A 13 32.10 3.31 -18.23
N LEU A 14 31.28 2.77 -19.12
CA LEU A 14 29.83 2.94 -19.07
C LEU A 14 29.11 1.62 -19.33
N THR A 15 29.51 0.57 -18.60
CA THR A 15 28.74 -0.68 -18.57
C THR A 15 28.65 -1.17 -17.14
N ALA A 16 27.96 -0.42 -16.28
CA ALA A 16 27.60 -0.86 -14.94
C ALA A 16 26.17 -0.41 -14.60
N CYS A 17 25.21 -0.83 -15.43
CA CYS A 17 23.81 -0.83 -15.05
C CYS A 17 23.29 -2.25 -15.23
N GLY A 18 22.94 -2.90 -14.12
CA GLY A 18 22.21 -4.15 -14.14
C GLY A 18 22.96 -5.36 -13.60
N GLN A 19 23.65 -5.25 -12.48
CA GLN A 19 23.83 -6.42 -11.65
C GLN A 19 22.67 -6.49 -10.65
N SER A 20 21.62 -7.19 -11.05
CA SER A 20 20.79 -7.89 -10.10
C SER A 20 21.73 -8.83 -9.35
N SER A 21 21.97 -8.59 -8.07
CA SER A 21 22.70 -9.47 -7.17
C SER A 21 21.88 -10.76 -6.97
N GLY A 22 21.86 -11.61 -8.00
CA GLY A 22 21.38 -12.96 -7.97
C GLY A 22 22.47 -13.87 -7.40
N GLY A 23 22.61 -13.89 -6.10
CA GLY A 23 23.40 -14.90 -5.40
C GLY A 23 22.55 -16.15 -5.16
N GLY A 24 22.87 -17.25 -5.84
CA GLY A 24 22.61 -18.62 -5.38
C GLY A 24 21.16 -19.08 -5.37
N GLY A 25 20.77 -19.93 -6.35
CA GLY A 25 19.74 -20.98 -6.19
C GLY A 25 18.35 -20.61 -5.64
N GLY A 26 17.95 -19.36 -5.63
CA GLY A 26 16.70 -18.87 -5.06
C GLY A 26 15.65 -18.58 -6.13
N LYS A 27 14.40 -18.75 -5.80
CA LYS A 27 13.25 -18.34 -6.61
C LYS A 27 13.43 -16.87 -7.03
N ASP A 28 13.08 -16.54 -8.26
CA ASP A 28 13.02 -15.17 -8.73
C ASP A 28 11.88 -14.43 -7.98
N CYS A 29 12.26 -13.61 -7.01
CA CYS A 29 11.31 -12.82 -6.25
C CYS A 29 11.10 -11.45 -6.92
N PRO A 30 9.88 -11.14 -7.34
CA PRO A 30 9.58 -9.83 -7.93
C PRO A 30 9.75 -8.73 -6.87
N ALA A 31 10.29 -7.58 -7.29
CA ALA A 31 10.42 -6.40 -6.43
C ALA A 31 9.06 -5.69 -6.26
N LEU A 32 8.20 -6.30 -5.46
CA LEU A 32 6.91 -5.72 -5.11
C LEU A 32 7.01 -5.00 -3.77
N ALA A 33 6.44 -3.79 -3.69
CA ALA A 33 6.37 -3.03 -2.46
C ALA A 33 4.93 -2.99 -1.93
N LEU A 34 4.81 -3.10 -0.61
CA LEU A 34 3.56 -2.89 0.12
C LEU A 34 3.80 -1.80 1.17
N VAL A 35 2.83 -0.92 1.34
CA VAL A 35 2.91 0.13 2.35
C VAL A 35 2.46 -0.45 3.70
N GLU A 36 3.35 -0.36 4.70
CA GLU A 36 2.98 -0.65 6.09
C GLU A 36 1.91 0.35 6.54
N GLY A 37 0.82 -0.15 7.13
CA GLY A 37 -0.25 0.72 7.61
C GLY A 37 -1.64 0.14 7.44
N VAL A 38 -2.59 1.02 7.16
CA VAL A 38 -4.02 0.71 7.15
C VAL A 38 -4.62 1.05 5.79
N THR A 39 -5.38 0.13 5.24
CA THR A 39 -6.33 0.42 4.16
C THR A 39 -7.74 0.48 4.74
N LEU A 40 -8.49 1.50 4.36
CA LEU A 40 -9.88 1.68 4.73
C LEU A 40 -10.74 1.68 3.48
N ASP A 41 -11.68 0.75 3.41
CA ASP A 41 -12.71 0.69 2.39
C ASP A 41 -14.01 1.24 2.93
N VAL A 42 -14.64 2.14 2.17
CA VAL A 42 -15.94 2.74 2.48
C VAL A 42 -16.89 2.37 1.34
N PRO A 43 -17.80 1.43 1.54
CA PRO A 43 -18.71 0.99 0.49
C PRO A 43 -19.70 2.10 0.12
N PRO A 44 -20.35 2.00 -1.06
CA PRO A 44 -21.20 3.06 -1.60
C PRO A 44 -22.27 3.57 -0.64
N GLU A 45 -22.89 2.66 0.11
CA GLU A 45 -23.95 2.97 1.07
C GLU A 45 -23.49 3.77 2.30
N ALA A 46 -22.17 3.79 2.55
CA ALA A 46 -21.55 4.54 3.64
C ALA A 46 -20.72 5.75 3.16
N ALA A 47 -20.48 5.88 1.85
CA ALA A 47 -19.52 6.83 1.30
C ALA A 47 -20.08 8.26 1.11
N ALA A 48 -21.41 8.41 1.15
CA ALA A 48 -22.05 9.68 0.86
C ALA A 48 -21.63 10.77 1.87
N GLY A 49 -21.16 11.90 1.34
CA GLY A 49 -20.75 13.06 2.14
C GLY A 49 -19.42 12.93 2.86
N LEU A 50 -18.81 11.74 2.94
CA LEU A 50 -17.51 11.56 3.57
C LEU A 50 -16.38 12.05 2.66
N SER A 51 -15.42 12.78 3.21
CA SER A 51 -14.27 13.32 2.46
C SER A 51 -12.93 12.99 3.08
N ARG A 52 -12.86 12.87 4.40
CA ARG A 52 -11.63 12.62 5.15
C ARG A 52 -11.83 11.60 6.25
N VAL A 53 -10.74 10.97 6.63
CA VAL A 53 -10.68 10.11 7.80
C VAL A 53 -9.47 10.49 8.65
N LYS A 54 -9.67 10.50 9.97
CA LYS A 54 -8.60 10.58 10.97
C LYS A 54 -8.55 9.25 11.72
N LEU A 55 -7.37 8.67 11.79
CA LEU A 55 -7.08 7.42 12.45
C LEU A 55 -6.07 7.67 13.57
N GLU A 56 -6.38 7.18 14.78
CA GLU A 56 -5.46 7.19 15.90
C GLU A 56 -5.22 5.73 16.31
N PHE A 57 -3.95 5.36 16.42
CA PHE A 57 -3.48 4.04 16.79
C PHE A 57 -2.69 4.12 18.07
N CYS A 58 -3.09 3.38 19.10
CA CYS A 58 -2.43 3.37 20.41
C CYS A 58 -1.95 1.97 20.78
N TRP A 59 -0.63 1.82 21.01
CA TRP A 59 -0.01 0.60 21.49
C TRP A 59 1.22 0.94 22.35
N ALA A 60 1.58 0.07 23.28
CA ALA A 60 2.75 0.23 24.15
C ALA A 60 2.87 1.62 24.81
N GLY A 61 1.73 2.25 25.17
CA GLY A 61 1.71 3.57 25.82
C GLY A 61 1.98 4.75 24.89
N LYS A 62 2.00 4.55 23.59
CA LYS A 62 2.16 5.60 22.56
C LYS A 62 0.95 5.61 21.65
N CYS A 63 0.60 6.79 21.13
CA CYS A 63 -0.40 6.95 20.09
C CYS A 63 0.19 7.67 18.88
N VAL A 64 -0.19 7.21 17.69
CA VAL A 64 0.12 7.83 16.40
C VAL A 64 -1.21 8.25 15.77
N THR A 65 -1.29 9.48 15.29
CA THR A 65 -2.50 10.00 14.64
C THR A 65 -2.16 10.39 13.21
N GLU A 66 -2.91 9.85 12.27
CA GLU A 66 -2.79 10.11 10.85
C GLU A 66 -4.14 10.53 10.28
N ALA A 67 -4.11 11.38 9.26
CA ALA A 67 -5.29 11.81 8.52
C ALA A 67 -5.09 11.59 7.03
N ALA A 68 -6.16 11.18 6.36
CA ALA A 68 -6.14 10.96 4.92
C ALA A 68 -7.43 11.44 4.26
N GLU A 69 -7.34 11.79 3.00
CA GLU A 69 -8.49 12.01 2.14
C GLU A 69 -9.09 10.67 1.69
N LEU A 70 -10.39 10.65 1.49
CA LEU A 70 -11.11 9.52 0.94
C LEU A 70 -11.25 9.67 -0.58
N TYR A 71 -10.58 8.82 -1.32
CA TYR A 71 -10.59 8.81 -2.77
C TYR A 71 -11.72 7.94 -3.34
N PRO A 72 -12.27 8.28 -4.49
CA PRO A 72 -13.26 7.44 -5.16
C PRO A 72 -12.70 6.05 -5.47
N ALA A 73 -13.45 5.02 -5.13
CA ALA A 73 -13.09 3.64 -5.44
C ALA A 73 -13.58 3.25 -6.83
N SER A 74 -12.77 2.44 -7.53
CA SER A 74 -13.12 1.83 -8.81
C SER A 74 -12.81 0.34 -8.80
N ARG A 75 -13.53 -0.41 -9.65
CA ARG A 75 -13.19 -1.80 -9.97
C ARG A 75 -12.74 -1.89 -11.41
N THR A 76 -11.92 -2.88 -11.71
CA THR A 76 -11.56 -3.18 -13.09
C THR A 76 -12.60 -4.12 -13.69
N GLU A 77 -13.20 -3.74 -14.80
CA GLU A 77 -14.00 -4.63 -15.65
C GLU A 77 -13.10 -5.14 -16.78
N ASP A 78 -13.02 -6.46 -16.88
CA ASP A 78 -12.26 -7.13 -17.94
C ASP A 78 -12.92 -6.84 -19.30
N GLN A 79 -12.12 -6.37 -20.24
CA GLN A 79 -12.55 -6.11 -21.62
C GLN A 79 -12.08 -7.21 -22.58
N GLY A 80 -11.47 -8.28 -22.04
CA GLY A 80 -10.93 -9.38 -22.82
C GLY A 80 -9.53 -9.15 -23.35
N CYS A 81 -9.03 -10.16 -24.07
CA CYS A 81 -7.68 -10.16 -24.64
C CYS A 81 -7.74 -10.25 -26.17
N VAL A 82 -6.83 -9.55 -26.85
CA VAL A 82 -6.60 -9.68 -28.28
C VAL A 82 -5.16 -10.16 -28.45
N GLY A 83 -4.99 -11.42 -28.83
CA GLY A 83 -3.70 -12.09 -28.78
C GLY A 83 -3.17 -12.18 -27.35
N GLU A 84 -1.97 -11.70 -27.11
CA GLU A 84 -1.32 -11.69 -25.78
C GLU A 84 -1.62 -10.41 -24.97
N VAL A 85 -2.37 -9.46 -25.51
CA VAL A 85 -2.69 -8.18 -24.87
C VAL A 85 -4.08 -8.23 -24.30
N CYS A 86 -4.18 -8.16 -22.96
CA CYS A 86 -5.45 -8.06 -22.24
C CYS A 86 -5.70 -6.60 -21.83
N SER A 87 -6.95 -6.18 -21.82
CA SER A 87 -7.34 -4.84 -21.45
C SER A 87 -8.41 -4.86 -20.35
N GLY A 88 -8.42 -3.81 -19.52
CA GLY A 88 -9.42 -3.61 -18.49
C GLY A 88 -9.86 -2.16 -18.43
N LYS A 89 -11.11 -1.95 -18.06
CA LYS A 89 -11.70 -0.62 -17.87
C LYS A 89 -11.94 -0.36 -16.40
N ALA A 90 -11.43 0.74 -15.87
CA ALA A 90 -11.77 1.19 -14.53
C ALA A 90 -13.21 1.76 -14.50
N VAL A 91 -14.04 1.21 -13.61
CA VAL A 91 -15.42 1.63 -13.43
C VAL A 91 -15.63 2.08 -11.98
N PRO A 92 -16.14 3.30 -11.73
CA PRO A 92 -16.44 3.75 -10.37
C PRO A 92 -17.42 2.82 -9.66
N THR A 93 -17.14 2.51 -8.40
CA THR A 93 -18.04 1.68 -7.58
C THR A 93 -19.06 2.51 -6.79
N GLY A 94 -18.86 3.83 -6.70
CA GLY A 94 -19.58 4.72 -5.78
C GLY A 94 -19.04 4.68 -4.34
N GLY A 95 -18.17 3.74 -4.01
CA GLY A 95 -17.46 3.71 -2.73
C GLY A 95 -16.26 4.64 -2.70
N LYS A 96 -15.59 4.65 -1.56
CA LYS A 96 -14.34 5.39 -1.35
C LYS A 96 -13.31 4.53 -0.64
N TYR A 97 -12.05 4.94 -0.69
CA TYR A 97 -10.97 4.26 0.03
C TYR A 97 -9.94 5.27 0.53
N ALA A 98 -9.18 4.87 1.53
CA ALA A 98 -7.96 5.55 1.96
C ALA A 98 -6.87 4.52 2.24
N THR A 99 -5.62 4.92 2.01
CA THR A 99 -4.43 4.19 2.48
C THR A 99 -3.68 5.12 3.41
N VAL A 100 -3.45 4.67 4.63
CA VAL A 100 -2.83 5.46 5.70
C VAL A 100 -1.55 4.75 6.12
N PRO A 101 -0.37 5.28 5.76
CA PRO A 101 0.90 4.74 6.21
C PRO A 101 1.03 4.88 7.73
N VAL A 102 1.36 3.78 8.41
CA VAL A 102 1.63 3.77 9.85
C VAL A 102 2.80 2.85 10.10
N GLN A 103 3.92 3.40 10.50
CA GLN A 103 5.15 2.62 10.73
C GLN A 103 5.20 2.00 12.13
N GLY A 104 5.79 0.81 12.21
CA GLY A 104 6.02 0.12 13.47
C GLY A 104 4.76 -0.47 14.09
N LEU A 105 3.76 -0.82 13.28
CA LEU A 105 2.57 -1.53 13.76
C LEU A 105 2.96 -2.90 14.33
N PRO A 106 2.62 -3.20 15.59
CA PRO A 106 2.89 -4.50 16.19
C PRO A 106 1.92 -5.55 15.65
N LEU A 107 2.31 -6.83 15.71
CA LEU A 107 1.41 -7.96 15.38
C LEU A 107 0.52 -8.37 16.57
N THR A 108 0.29 -7.47 17.50
CA THR A 108 -0.59 -7.61 18.67
C THR A 108 -1.73 -6.61 18.59
N PRO A 109 -2.81 -6.76 19.38
CA PRO A 109 -3.93 -5.83 19.33
C PRO A 109 -3.52 -4.38 19.56
N VAL A 110 -4.02 -3.50 18.72
CA VAL A 110 -3.83 -2.05 18.72
C VAL A 110 -5.17 -1.38 18.90
N LYS A 111 -5.29 -0.54 19.92
CA LYS A 111 -6.50 0.27 20.09
C LYS A 111 -6.54 1.34 19.02
N THR A 112 -7.58 1.31 18.20
CA THR A 112 -7.73 2.19 17.06
C THR A 112 -8.99 3.04 17.20
N THR A 113 -8.85 4.34 16.96
CA THR A 113 -9.98 5.28 16.89
C THR A 113 -10.09 5.79 15.46
N VAL A 114 -11.25 5.64 14.84
CA VAL A 114 -11.58 6.10 13.49
C VAL A 114 -12.59 7.22 13.57
N THR A 115 -12.28 8.36 12.96
CA THR A 115 -13.17 9.51 12.90
C THR A 115 -13.28 9.99 11.46
N PHE A 116 -14.49 9.97 10.90
CA PHE A 116 -14.78 10.50 9.57
C PHE A 116 -15.15 11.98 9.68
N ASP A 117 -14.50 12.82 8.89
CA ASP A 117 -14.65 14.29 8.92
C ASP A 117 -14.63 14.79 10.38
N ASP A 118 -15.68 15.48 10.82
CA ASP A 118 -15.84 15.95 12.20
C ASP A 118 -16.91 15.14 12.96
N GLY A 119 -17.13 13.89 12.56
CA GLY A 119 -18.13 12.99 13.12
C GLY A 119 -17.75 12.37 14.46
N LYS A 120 -18.56 11.42 14.89
CA LYS A 120 -18.30 10.68 16.13
C LYS A 120 -17.12 9.71 15.94
N PRO A 121 -16.20 9.62 16.92
CA PRO A 121 -15.14 8.63 16.89
C PRO A 121 -15.69 7.20 17.11
N HIS A 122 -15.19 6.26 16.31
CA HIS A 122 -15.38 4.82 16.49
C HIS A 122 -14.12 4.20 17.04
N VAL A 123 -14.25 3.49 18.16
CA VAL A 123 -13.12 2.83 18.82
C VAL A 123 -13.26 1.32 18.65
N LEU A 124 -12.18 0.69 18.19
CA LEU A 124 -12.10 -0.76 18.03
C LEU A 124 -10.67 -1.22 18.30
N ASP A 125 -10.50 -2.49 18.64
CA ASP A 125 -9.19 -3.13 18.67
C ASP A 125 -8.95 -3.81 17.31
N VAL A 126 -7.77 -3.56 16.73
CA VAL A 126 -7.34 -4.18 15.48
C VAL A 126 -6.05 -4.97 15.70
N THR A 127 -5.90 -6.07 15.01
CA THR A 127 -4.65 -6.84 15.04
C THR A 127 -4.03 -6.83 13.66
N PRO A 128 -2.90 -6.12 13.45
CA PRO A 128 -2.20 -6.12 12.17
C PRO A 128 -1.75 -7.54 11.79
N VAL A 129 -1.80 -7.83 10.51
CA VAL A 129 -1.34 -9.11 9.94
C VAL A 129 -0.20 -8.88 8.98
N LEU A 130 0.72 -9.83 8.89
CA LEU A 130 1.77 -9.79 7.89
C LEU A 130 1.19 -10.11 6.52
N ARG A 131 1.49 -9.25 5.54
CA ARG A 131 1.23 -9.52 4.12
C ARG A 131 2.55 -9.53 3.36
N TYR A 132 2.70 -10.49 2.50
CA TYR A 132 3.90 -10.72 1.70
C TYR A 132 3.56 -10.42 0.24
N PRO A 133 3.95 -9.26 -0.30
CA PRO A 133 3.53 -8.86 -1.65
C PRO A 133 4.06 -9.79 -2.74
N ALA A 134 5.22 -10.40 -2.54
CA ALA A 134 5.85 -11.34 -3.46
C ALA A 134 5.71 -12.81 -3.05
N GLY A 135 4.90 -13.12 -2.02
CA GLY A 135 4.78 -14.44 -1.40
C GLY A 135 5.66 -14.59 -0.16
N GLU A 136 5.25 -15.45 0.76
CA GLU A 136 5.98 -15.69 2.03
C GLU A 136 7.41 -16.19 1.78
N GLU A 137 7.61 -16.98 0.75
CA GLU A 137 8.89 -17.54 0.35
C GLU A 137 9.91 -16.48 -0.10
N CYS A 138 9.44 -15.28 -0.46
CA CYS A 138 10.27 -14.15 -0.83
C CYS A 138 10.61 -13.26 0.36
N GLY A 139 10.00 -13.49 1.52
CA GLY A 139 10.20 -12.62 2.69
C GLY A 139 9.59 -11.24 2.51
N GLY A 140 10.04 -10.28 3.31
CA GLY A 140 9.59 -8.88 3.21
C GLY A 140 8.14 -8.68 3.68
N GLY A 141 7.67 -9.48 4.64
CA GLY A 141 6.35 -9.32 5.23
C GLY A 141 6.16 -7.94 5.87
N VAL A 142 5.04 -7.29 5.58
CA VAL A 142 4.71 -5.94 6.05
C VAL A 142 3.43 -6.00 6.88
N PRO A 143 3.43 -5.42 8.11
CA PRO A 143 2.23 -5.33 8.93
C PRO A 143 1.18 -4.44 8.27
N VAL A 144 -0.02 -4.97 8.09
CA VAL A 144 -1.14 -4.21 7.52
C VAL A 144 -2.43 -4.48 8.29
N VAL A 145 -3.33 -3.51 8.26
CA VAL A 145 -4.71 -3.61 8.75
C VAL A 145 -5.64 -3.26 7.61
N LYS A 146 -6.66 -4.07 7.39
CA LYS A 146 -7.76 -3.74 6.50
C LYS A 146 -9.01 -3.41 7.31
N LEU A 147 -9.54 -2.21 7.10
CA LEU A 147 -10.75 -1.71 7.73
C LEU A 147 -11.85 -1.55 6.69
N VAL A 148 -13.09 -1.81 7.10
CA VAL A 148 -14.28 -1.54 6.29
C VAL A 148 -15.26 -0.71 7.12
N ALA A 149 -15.67 0.42 6.56
CA ALA A 149 -16.74 1.23 7.13
C ALA A 149 -18.11 0.70 6.68
N GLY A 150 -19.03 0.58 7.62
CA GLY A 150 -20.43 0.27 7.35
C GLY A 150 -21.32 1.49 7.50
N GLN A 151 -22.62 1.27 7.36
CA GLN A 151 -23.61 2.31 7.56
C GLN A 151 -23.53 2.88 8.99
N GLY A 152 -23.81 4.19 9.14
CA GLY A 152 -23.73 4.86 10.44
C GLY A 152 -22.30 5.05 10.96
N GLY A 153 -21.28 4.82 10.12
CA GLY A 153 -19.87 5.01 10.47
C GLY A 153 -19.27 3.88 11.31
N VAL A 154 -19.97 2.77 11.49
CA VAL A 154 -19.44 1.60 12.19
C VAL A 154 -18.26 1.04 11.38
N VAL A 155 -17.10 0.87 12.03
CA VAL A 155 -15.90 0.34 11.40
C VAL A 155 -15.58 -1.03 11.98
N ARG A 156 -15.17 -1.94 11.10
CA ARG A 156 -14.70 -3.27 11.48
C ARG A 156 -13.39 -3.61 10.78
N GLN A 157 -12.59 -4.44 11.40
CA GLN A 157 -11.45 -5.05 10.72
C GLN A 157 -11.95 -6.20 9.81
N GLU A 158 -11.40 -6.26 8.63
CA GLU A 158 -11.57 -7.40 7.72
C GLU A 158 -10.34 -8.32 7.84
N PRO A 159 -10.54 -9.66 7.87
CA PRO A 159 -9.44 -10.61 8.01
C PRO A 159 -8.46 -10.66 6.83
#